data_525d009275063edc0505563197a422ae
#
_entry.id   525d009275063edc0505563197a422ae
#
_cell.length_a   1.000
_cell.length_b   1.000
_cell.length_c   1.000
_cell.angle_alpha   90.00
_cell.angle_beta   90.00
_cell.angle_gamma   90.00
#
_symmetry.space_group_name_H-M   'P 1'
#
loop_
_entity.id
_entity.type
_entity.pdbx_description
1 polymer ?
#
loop_
_entity_poly.entity_id
_entity_poly.type
_entity_poly.pdbx_seq_one_letter_code
_entity_poly.pdbx_strand_id
1 'polypeptide(L)'
;FTPTCSAAHLPGFVVNADKIKAKGVDSIVCVSVNDAFVMDAWSKDKNAEEIMMVGDGNGDFTEAMGLVLDGSGFGLGKRSQRYAMIVEDGVITTLNVETGPAFELSSAEKILEAL
;
A
#
# COMPACT_ATOMS: atom_id res chain seq x y z
N PHE A 1 7.75 -3.84 6.28
CA PHE A 1 9.18 -3.62 6.62
C PHE A 1 10.17 -4.02 5.51
N THR A 2 9.69 -4.40 4.32
CA THR A 2 10.61 -4.69 3.22
C THR A 2 11.27 -3.39 2.72
N PRO A 3 12.45 -3.48 2.07
CA PRO A 3 13.27 -2.28 1.82
C PRO A 3 12.59 -1.13 1.11
N THR A 4 12.06 -1.32 -0.09
CA THR A 4 11.44 -0.23 -0.85
C THR A 4 10.13 0.24 -0.20
N CYS A 5 9.36 -0.66 0.38
CA CYS A 5 8.12 -0.32 1.09
C CYS A 5 8.40 0.61 2.27
N SER A 6 9.44 0.33 3.03
CA SER A 6 9.79 1.11 4.22
C SER A 6 10.62 2.35 3.93
N ALA A 7 11.40 2.36 2.84
CA ALA A 7 12.28 3.48 2.50
C ALA A 7 11.62 4.52 1.60
N ALA A 8 10.66 4.13 0.77
CA ALA A 8 10.12 5.00 -0.26
C ALA A 8 8.59 4.96 -0.39
N HIS A 9 7.97 3.77 -0.46
CA HIS A 9 6.56 3.67 -0.79
C HIS A 9 5.68 4.24 0.33
N LEU A 10 5.73 3.68 1.52
CA LEU A 10 4.96 4.19 2.67
C LEU A 10 5.37 5.61 3.05
N PRO A 11 6.66 5.94 3.18
CA PRO A 11 7.06 7.32 3.51
C PRO A 11 6.56 8.36 2.52
N GLY A 12 6.50 8.04 1.24
CA GLY A 12 5.94 8.93 0.22
C GLY A 12 4.49 9.30 0.51
N PHE A 13 3.67 8.35 0.92
CA PHE A 13 2.28 8.60 1.31
C PHE A 13 2.18 9.37 2.64
N VAL A 14 3.07 9.11 3.57
CA VAL A 14 3.12 9.86 4.84
C VAL A 14 3.39 11.34 4.58
N VAL A 15 4.41 11.63 3.78
CA VAL A 15 4.81 13.01 3.45
C VAL A 15 3.72 13.73 2.67
N ASN A 16 3.02 13.04 1.77
CA ASN A 16 2.01 13.62 0.90
C ASN A 16 0.57 13.47 1.41
N ALA A 17 0.39 12.96 2.65
CA ALA A 17 -0.94 12.67 3.19
C ALA A 17 -1.86 13.90 3.14
N ASP A 18 -1.38 15.05 3.57
CA ASP A 18 -2.18 16.29 3.56
C ASP A 18 -2.56 16.72 2.15
N LYS A 19 -1.65 16.60 1.20
CA LYS A 19 -1.91 16.93 -0.21
C LYS A 19 -2.96 16.00 -0.82
N ILE A 20 -2.88 14.71 -0.50
CA ILE A 20 -3.84 13.72 -0.98
C ILE A 20 -5.24 14.01 -0.41
N LYS A 21 -5.32 14.24 0.89
CA LYS A 21 -6.59 14.58 1.54
C LYS A 21 -7.19 15.89 1.04
N ALA A 22 -6.34 16.86 0.72
CA ALA A 22 -6.77 18.14 0.16
C ALA A 22 -7.44 17.98 -1.23
N LYS A 23 -7.18 16.88 -1.91
CA LYS A 23 -7.82 16.53 -3.19
C LYS A 23 -9.21 15.87 -3.01
N GLY A 24 -9.70 15.76 -1.78
CA GLY A 24 -11.02 15.20 -1.48
C GLY A 24 -11.00 13.74 -1.06
N VAL A 25 -9.83 13.19 -0.75
CA VAL A 25 -9.70 11.82 -0.25
C VAL A 25 -10.04 11.77 1.24
N ASP A 26 -10.98 10.92 1.61
CA ASP A 26 -11.43 10.79 3.00
C ASP A 26 -10.43 10.05 3.87
N SER A 27 -9.84 8.97 3.35
CA SER A 27 -8.85 8.18 4.08
C SER A 27 -7.83 7.57 3.15
N ILE A 28 -6.62 7.39 3.70
CA ILE A 28 -5.52 6.69 3.03
C ILE A 28 -5.35 5.37 3.78
N VAL A 29 -5.36 4.26 3.05
CA VAL A 29 -5.28 2.91 3.62
C VAL A 29 -4.05 2.21 3.07
N CYS A 30 -3.27 1.58 3.95
CA CYS A 30 -2.15 0.73 3.57
C CYS A 30 -2.50 -0.71 3.92
N VAL A 31 -2.51 -1.58 2.92
CA VAL A 31 -2.83 -3.00 3.10
C VAL A 31 -1.59 -3.82 2.79
N SER A 32 -1.30 -4.80 3.62
CA SER A 32 -0.19 -5.72 3.41
C SER A 32 -0.53 -7.11 3.93
N VAL A 33 0.09 -8.13 3.36
CA VAL A 33 -0.03 -9.52 3.84
C VAL A 33 0.86 -9.68 5.06
N ASN A 34 0.42 -9.09 6.15
CA ASN A 34 1.04 -9.15 7.47
C ASN A 34 -0.08 -9.11 8.50
N ASP A 35 0.22 -9.48 9.74
CA ASP A 35 -0.77 -9.36 10.81
C ASP A 35 -0.89 -7.91 11.33
N ALA A 36 -1.92 -7.66 12.12
CA ALA A 36 -2.18 -6.33 12.66
C ALA A 36 -1.06 -5.83 13.58
N PHE A 37 -0.38 -6.72 14.26
CA PHE A 37 0.72 -6.35 15.17
C PHE A 37 1.92 -5.83 14.40
N VAL A 38 2.28 -6.49 13.29
CA VAL A 38 3.34 -6.03 12.40
C VAL A 38 2.96 -4.69 11.77
N MET A 39 1.72 -4.54 11.33
CA MET A 39 1.25 -3.28 10.72
C MET A 39 1.28 -2.12 11.73
N ASP A 40 0.92 -2.37 12.98
CA ASP A 40 0.99 -1.36 14.03
C ASP A 40 2.44 -0.93 14.31
N ALA A 41 3.34 -1.90 14.41
CA ALA A 41 4.78 -1.61 14.61
C ALA A 41 5.35 -0.81 13.44
N TRP A 42 4.97 -1.14 12.21
CA TRP A 42 5.41 -0.44 11.01
C TRP A 42 4.89 1.01 10.99
N SER A 43 3.63 1.20 11.35
CA SER A 43 3.03 2.54 11.49
C SER A 43 3.82 3.41 12.47
N LYS A 44 4.14 2.86 13.63
CA LYS A 44 4.91 3.57 14.65
C LYS A 44 6.33 3.90 14.19
N ASP A 45 6.99 2.94 13.54
CA ASP A 45 8.35 3.13 13.04
C ASP A 45 8.41 4.22 11.96
N LYS A 46 7.38 4.37 11.15
CA LYS A 46 7.36 5.33 10.03
C LYS A 46 6.52 6.57 10.30
N ASN A 47 6.01 6.75 11.51
CA ASN A 47 5.16 7.89 11.88
C ASN A 47 3.95 8.02 10.93
N ALA A 48 3.29 6.90 10.68
CA ALA A 48 2.19 6.81 9.71
C ALA A 48 0.81 6.88 10.38
N GLU A 49 0.65 7.70 11.41
CA GLU A 49 -0.59 7.81 12.18
C GLU A 49 -1.79 8.25 11.35
N GLU A 50 -1.57 9.00 10.29
CA GLU A 50 -2.63 9.48 9.40
C GLU A 50 -3.08 8.45 8.37
N ILE A 51 -2.39 7.32 8.31
CA ILE A 51 -2.70 6.25 7.37
C ILE A 51 -3.30 5.08 8.14
N MET A 52 -4.44 4.57 7.66
CA MET A 52 -5.06 3.38 8.23
C MET A 52 -4.28 2.16 7.79
N MET A 53 -3.64 1.48 8.73
CA MET A 53 -2.85 0.29 8.45
C MET A 53 -3.73 -0.95 8.60
N VAL A 54 -3.85 -1.72 7.54
CA VAL A 54 -4.71 -2.92 7.51
C VAL A 54 -3.86 -4.16 7.26
N GLY A 55 -3.97 -5.13 8.15
CA GLY A 55 -3.31 -6.43 8.00
C GLY A 55 -4.20 -7.42 7.27
N ASP A 56 -3.74 -7.89 6.10
CA ASP A 56 -4.36 -8.98 5.35
C ASP A 56 -3.60 -10.27 5.65
N GLY A 57 -3.66 -10.71 6.91
CA GLY A 57 -2.79 -11.74 7.46
C GLY A 57 -2.79 -13.06 6.69
N ASN A 58 -3.96 -13.50 6.24
CA ASN A 58 -4.11 -14.74 5.46
C ASN A 58 -3.99 -14.52 3.95
N GLY A 59 -3.90 -13.27 3.50
CA GLY A 59 -3.85 -12.95 2.08
C GLY A 59 -5.19 -13.06 1.36
N ASP A 60 -6.30 -13.13 2.08
CA ASP A 60 -7.63 -13.32 1.48
C ASP A 60 -8.03 -12.15 0.58
N PHE A 61 -7.85 -10.92 1.04
CA PHE A 61 -8.13 -9.72 0.26
C PHE A 61 -7.23 -9.65 -0.97
N THR A 62 -5.93 -9.88 -0.78
CA THR A 62 -4.94 -9.88 -1.87
C THR A 62 -5.29 -10.90 -2.94
N GLU A 63 -5.71 -12.11 -2.52
CA GLU A 63 -6.11 -13.16 -3.43
C GLU A 63 -7.39 -12.79 -4.20
N ALA A 64 -8.38 -12.24 -3.51
CA ALA A 64 -9.63 -11.79 -4.11
C ALA A 64 -9.40 -10.68 -5.15
N MET A 65 -8.41 -9.84 -4.94
CA MET A 65 -8.04 -8.76 -5.86
C MET A 65 -7.17 -9.24 -7.04
N GLY A 66 -6.70 -10.49 -7.01
CA GLY A 66 -5.80 -11.01 -8.03
C GLY A 66 -4.39 -10.40 -7.97
N LEU A 67 -3.95 -9.98 -6.79
CA LEU A 67 -2.68 -9.28 -6.61
C LEU A 67 -1.64 -10.09 -5.84
N VAL A 68 -1.77 -11.41 -5.83
CA VAL A 68 -0.83 -12.28 -5.13
C VAL A 68 0.56 -12.25 -5.77
N LEU A 69 1.57 -12.17 -4.94
CA LEU A 69 2.97 -12.36 -5.30
C LEU A 69 3.49 -13.59 -4.57
N ASP A 70 4.07 -14.52 -5.32
CA ASP A 70 4.75 -15.66 -4.71
C ASP A 70 6.17 -15.26 -4.33
N GLY A 71 6.38 -14.97 -3.05
CA GLY A 71 7.68 -14.59 -2.50
C GLY A 71 8.47 -15.76 -1.93
N SER A 72 8.08 -17.00 -2.23
CA SER A 72 8.71 -18.19 -1.65
C SER A 72 10.21 -18.28 -1.96
N GLY A 73 10.66 -17.76 -3.11
CA GLY A 73 12.08 -17.71 -3.47
C GLY A 73 12.93 -16.85 -2.52
N PHE A 74 12.31 -15.97 -1.76
CA PHE A 74 12.97 -15.09 -0.79
C PHE A 74 12.55 -15.42 0.65
N GLY A 75 11.90 -16.55 0.88
CA GLY A 75 11.42 -16.93 2.20
C GLY A 75 10.22 -16.12 2.68
N LEU A 76 9.53 -15.41 1.79
CA LEU A 76 8.39 -14.55 2.15
C LEU A 76 7.03 -15.23 1.99
N GLY A 77 6.98 -16.31 1.23
CA GLY A 77 5.73 -17.02 0.97
C GLY A 77 4.74 -16.20 0.14
N LYS A 78 3.46 -16.33 0.46
CA LYS A 78 2.38 -15.61 -0.22
C LYS A 78 2.37 -14.16 0.23
N ARG A 79 2.55 -13.24 -0.69
CA ARG A 79 2.58 -11.80 -0.45
C ARG A 79 1.71 -11.07 -1.49
N SER A 80 1.75 -9.74 -1.47
CA SER A 80 1.06 -8.88 -2.43
C SER A 80 2.03 -8.28 -3.41
N GLN A 81 1.60 -8.13 -4.65
CA GLN A 81 2.28 -7.24 -5.60
C GLN A 81 2.20 -5.81 -5.04
N ARG A 82 3.14 -4.95 -5.45
CA ARG A 82 3.11 -3.53 -5.08
C ARG A 82 2.09 -2.82 -5.97
N TYR A 83 1.18 -2.10 -5.35
CA TYR A 83 0.17 -1.35 -6.10
C TYR A 83 -0.29 -0.12 -5.31
N ALA A 84 -0.98 0.77 -6.02
CA ALA A 84 -1.77 1.82 -5.41
C ALA A 84 -3.08 1.94 -6.19
N MET A 85 -4.16 2.28 -5.50
CA MET A 85 -5.46 2.41 -6.15
C MET A 85 -6.28 3.54 -5.53
N ILE A 86 -7.20 4.04 -6.32
CA ILE A 86 -8.20 5.03 -5.88
C ILE A 86 -9.56 4.34 -5.92
N VAL A 87 -10.31 4.47 -4.83
CA VAL A 87 -11.65 3.88 -4.71
C VAL A 87 -12.64 5.00 -4.40
N GLU A 88 -13.71 5.09 -5.18
CA GLU A 88 -14.82 6.03 -4.98
C GLU A 88 -16.12 5.24 -4.87
N ASP A 89 -16.84 5.41 -3.76
CA ASP A 89 -18.11 4.72 -3.49
C ASP A 89 -18.03 3.21 -3.73
N GLY A 90 -16.95 2.58 -3.27
CA GLY A 90 -16.74 1.15 -3.41
C GLY A 90 -16.30 0.70 -4.80
N VAL A 91 -16.06 1.63 -5.73
CA VAL A 91 -15.62 1.33 -7.09
C VAL A 91 -14.16 1.75 -7.28
N ILE A 92 -13.34 0.83 -7.79
CA ILE A 92 -11.94 1.13 -8.10
C ILE A 92 -11.91 1.95 -9.40
N THR A 93 -11.50 3.22 -9.30
CA THR A 93 -11.41 4.12 -10.44
C THR A 93 -10.01 4.18 -11.05
N THR A 94 -8.99 3.87 -10.27
CA THR A 94 -7.60 3.81 -10.72
C THR A 94 -6.90 2.66 -9.99
N LEU A 95 -6.18 1.84 -10.73
CA LEU A 95 -5.37 0.76 -10.17
C LEU A 95 -4.02 0.71 -10.90
N ASN A 96 -2.96 1.06 -10.18
CA ASN A 96 -1.60 1.06 -10.71
C ASN A 96 -0.81 -0.06 -10.04
N VAL A 97 -0.54 -1.12 -10.79
CA VAL A 97 0.21 -2.29 -10.30
C VAL A 97 1.62 -2.25 -10.88
N GLU A 98 2.61 -2.38 -9.99
CA GLU A 98 4.01 -2.41 -10.42
C GLU A 98 4.36 -3.72 -11.09
N THR A 99 5.36 -3.68 -11.97
CA THR A 99 5.91 -4.87 -12.60
C THR A 99 7.16 -5.31 -11.83
N GLY A 100 7.08 -6.48 -11.18
CA GLY A 100 8.19 -7.02 -10.38
C GLY A 100 8.60 -6.07 -9.25
N PRO A 101 9.90 -5.82 -9.06
CA PRO A 101 10.39 -4.96 -7.97
C PRO A 101 10.33 -3.47 -8.27
N ALA A 102 9.78 -3.06 -9.42
CA ALA A 102 9.74 -1.66 -9.82
C ALA A 102 8.95 -0.80 -8.83
N PHE A 103 9.27 0.49 -8.78
CA PHE A 103 8.55 1.49 -8.00
C PHE A 103 8.42 2.76 -8.85
N GLU A 104 7.46 2.77 -9.75
CA GLU A 104 7.23 3.86 -10.71
C GLU A 104 5.78 4.30 -10.77
N LEU A 105 4.85 3.34 -10.74
CA LEU A 105 3.42 3.58 -10.99
C LEU A 105 2.61 3.77 -9.72
N SER A 106 3.07 3.24 -8.58
CA SER A 106 2.31 3.18 -7.33
C SER A 106 2.73 4.23 -6.30
N SER A 107 3.58 5.18 -6.68
CA SER A 107 4.04 6.22 -5.77
C SER A 107 2.92 7.20 -5.42
N ALA A 108 3.09 7.92 -4.29
CA ALA A 108 2.17 8.95 -3.88
C ALA A 108 2.04 10.05 -4.94
N GLU A 109 3.14 10.39 -5.59
CA GLU A 109 3.17 11.40 -6.67
C GLU A 109 2.29 10.97 -7.85
N LYS A 110 2.35 9.69 -8.23
CA LYS A 110 1.51 9.16 -9.31
C LYS A 110 0.03 9.17 -8.94
N ILE A 111 -0.29 8.87 -7.70
CA ILE A 111 -1.68 8.94 -7.21
C ILE A 111 -2.17 10.39 -7.19
N LEU A 112 -1.33 11.35 -6.78
CA LEU A 112 -1.68 12.76 -6.82
C LEU A 112 -1.98 13.24 -8.24
N GLU A 113 -1.24 12.77 -9.24
CA GLU A 113 -1.51 13.09 -10.65
C GLU A 113 -2.87 12.58 -11.10
N ALA A 114 -3.34 11.44 -10.55
CA ALA A 114 -4.61 10.82 -10.91
C ALA A 114 -5.82 11.40 -10.17
N LEU A 115 -5.59 12.18 -9.13
CA LEU A 115 -6.66 12.80 -8.32
C LEU A 115 -7.15 14.16 -8.88
#